data_b48d5f62c325f7a199f6a100d8284aa4
#
_entry.id   b48d5f62c325f7a199f6a100d8284aa4
#
_cell.length_a   1.000
_cell.length_b   1.000
_cell.length_c   1.000
_cell.angle_alpha   90.00
_cell.angle_beta   90.00
_cell.angle_gamma   90.00
#
_symmetry.space_group_name_H-M   'P 1'
#
loop_
_entity.id
_entity.type
_entity.pdbx_description
1 polymer ?
#
loop_
_entity_poly.entity_id
_entity_poly.type
_entity_poly.pdbx_seq_one_letter_code
_entity_poly.pdbx_strand_id
1 'polypeptide(L)'
;MDKAQNIYKKYNSSLKIIYLTVFLVYLVISAILNFIGLFPLFLLVIVLMVLILRKLKAIHDRRHISGIILDDLDAPLYREVISTSGIGAKNIFLEMESRFFVGDISAAVAIGEALYRNGSATERHRYMSLPFLAQYYYCLGDDEGLASVCRRFRDSEHPHRGKYWKNTEKVITKYEYYLAGDYDSFVRPIDPKLKGTLYPLVTSFNEARVALKKGDALSAKTIFSALSVAADNIVFGMLSRRAVAAIDCGTDYSEAVAQTKGDPVDAEATVERFLAENKKTGKIGRIMTIIIAVCLVVALPSSISSWLREVDARTTLRVLEEHYDDIEIVDTFWFRVDGKRNELTFIAEDGGALYLGGRYRDENGEWSASIYAVCDLSELDENGRFVQAFSNHDNVARLYFHVNSEYVNIDEDEALLFGRYYVDERFITVIIDDDVLG
;
A
#
# COMPACT_ATOMS: atom_id res chain seq x y z
N MET A 1 -12.29 -18.40 -30.27
CA MET A 1 -11.57 -17.96 -29.07
C MET A 1 -12.48 -18.20 -27.89
N ASP A 2 -12.09 -18.98 -26.94
CA ASP A 2 -12.85 -19.43 -25.79
C ASP A 2 -13.36 -18.24 -24.96
N LYS A 3 -14.57 -18.33 -24.41
CA LYS A 3 -15.22 -17.28 -23.59
C LYS A 3 -14.32 -16.89 -22.41
N ALA A 4 -13.71 -17.87 -21.75
CA ALA A 4 -12.81 -17.66 -20.63
C ALA A 4 -11.54 -16.89 -21.01
N GLN A 5 -10.89 -17.24 -22.13
CA GLN A 5 -9.72 -16.52 -22.64
C GLN A 5 -10.04 -15.06 -22.97
N ASN A 6 -11.23 -14.82 -23.50
CA ASN A 6 -11.67 -13.45 -23.83
C ASN A 6 -11.88 -12.61 -22.55
N ILE A 7 -12.52 -13.19 -21.54
CA ILE A 7 -12.69 -12.54 -20.22
C ILE A 7 -11.33 -12.22 -19.61
N TYR A 8 -10.42 -13.18 -19.61
CA TYR A 8 -9.07 -13.00 -19.07
C TYR A 8 -8.26 -11.92 -19.83
N LYS A 9 -8.34 -11.93 -21.18
CA LYS A 9 -7.70 -10.90 -22.00
C LYS A 9 -8.26 -9.51 -21.71
N LYS A 10 -9.57 -9.38 -21.57
CA LYS A 10 -10.23 -8.12 -21.19
C LYS A 10 -9.86 -7.67 -19.79
N TYR A 11 -9.83 -8.61 -18.84
CA TYR A 11 -9.35 -8.36 -17.48
C TYR A 11 -7.91 -7.80 -17.47
N ASN A 12 -6.97 -8.47 -18.13
CA ASN A 12 -5.58 -8.02 -18.16
C ASN A 12 -5.39 -6.69 -18.89
N SER A 13 -6.11 -6.48 -19.99
CA SER A 13 -6.06 -5.24 -20.76
C SER A 13 -6.53 -4.05 -19.92
N SER A 14 -7.70 -4.18 -19.29
CA SER A 14 -8.25 -3.12 -18.44
C SER A 14 -7.42 -2.89 -17.17
N LEU A 15 -6.82 -3.93 -16.59
CA LEU A 15 -5.90 -3.79 -15.46
C LEU A 15 -4.63 -3.01 -15.83
N LYS A 16 -4.05 -3.27 -17.02
CA LYS A 16 -2.92 -2.48 -17.54
C LYS A 16 -3.28 -1.02 -17.74
N ILE A 17 -4.48 -0.74 -18.25
CA ILE A 17 -4.97 0.64 -18.42
C ILE A 17 -5.10 1.33 -17.06
N ILE A 18 -5.65 0.66 -16.03
CA ILE A 18 -5.73 1.21 -14.68
C ILE A 18 -4.34 1.57 -14.14
N TYR A 19 -3.36 0.66 -14.26
CA TYR A 19 -2.00 0.92 -13.81
C TYR A 19 -1.35 2.08 -14.57
N LEU A 20 -1.50 2.12 -15.89
CA LEU A 20 -0.97 3.20 -16.73
C LEU A 20 -1.61 4.55 -16.35
N THR A 21 -2.92 4.60 -16.21
CA THR A 21 -3.65 5.84 -15.84
C THR A 21 -3.19 6.36 -14.47
N VAL A 22 -3.12 5.49 -13.46
CA VAL A 22 -2.67 5.89 -12.12
C VAL A 22 -1.20 6.35 -12.15
N PHE A 23 -0.36 5.70 -12.95
CA PHE A 23 1.03 6.11 -13.12
C PHE A 23 1.15 7.49 -13.81
N LEU A 24 0.38 7.76 -14.85
CA LEU A 24 0.35 9.07 -15.52
C LEU A 24 -0.14 10.17 -14.57
N VAL A 25 -1.21 9.92 -13.81
CA VAL A 25 -1.70 10.85 -12.79
C VAL A 25 -0.62 11.13 -11.73
N TYR A 26 0.10 10.10 -11.31
CA TYR A 26 1.23 10.25 -10.40
C TYR A 26 2.32 11.15 -10.98
N LEU A 27 2.71 10.95 -12.25
CA LEU A 27 3.74 11.79 -12.90
C LEU A 27 3.30 13.26 -12.96
N VAL A 28 2.05 13.52 -13.31
CA VAL A 28 1.51 14.90 -13.36
C VAL A 28 1.53 15.55 -11.97
N ILE A 29 1.03 14.86 -10.95
CA ILE A 29 1.03 15.39 -9.57
C ILE A 29 2.47 15.62 -9.10
N SER A 30 3.38 14.70 -9.38
CA SER A 30 4.79 14.82 -9.01
C SER A 30 5.47 16.03 -9.69
N ALA A 31 5.17 16.26 -10.98
CA ALA A 31 5.68 17.42 -11.70
C ALA A 31 5.14 18.73 -11.10
N ILE A 32 3.84 18.78 -10.77
CA ILE A 32 3.23 19.96 -10.13
C ILE A 32 3.86 20.21 -8.76
N LEU A 33 4.00 19.18 -7.91
CA LEU A 33 4.61 19.33 -6.59
C LEU A 33 6.06 19.79 -6.65
N ASN A 34 6.80 19.32 -7.65
CA ASN A 34 8.17 19.79 -7.88
C ASN A 34 8.19 21.25 -8.31
N PHE A 35 7.27 21.64 -9.22
CA PHE A 35 7.18 23.03 -9.72
C PHE A 35 6.82 24.04 -8.62
N ILE A 36 5.97 23.67 -7.65
CA ILE A 36 5.56 24.54 -6.53
C ILE A 36 6.42 24.36 -5.27
N GLY A 37 7.55 23.63 -5.34
CA GLY A 37 8.47 23.43 -4.22
C GLY A 37 7.93 22.57 -3.07
N LEU A 38 6.81 21.85 -3.25
CA LEU A 38 6.19 21.01 -2.21
C LEU A 38 6.67 19.55 -2.27
N PHE A 39 7.94 19.34 -2.53
CA PHE A 39 8.56 18.01 -2.67
C PHE A 39 8.32 17.08 -1.46
N PRO A 40 8.26 17.52 -0.18
CA PRO A 40 7.98 16.62 0.94
C PRO A 40 6.65 15.88 0.85
N LEU A 41 5.67 16.42 0.12
CA LEU A 41 4.38 15.77 -0.12
C LEU A 41 4.46 14.58 -1.09
N PHE A 42 5.56 14.42 -1.82
CA PHE A 42 5.79 13.34 -2.77
C PHE A 42 5.61 11.94 -2.15
N LEU A 43 6.11 11.74 -0.93
CA LEU A 43 5.93 10.50 -0.17
C LEU A 43 4.45 10.20 0.13
N LEU A 44 3.71 11.22 0.53
CA LEU A 44 2.27 11.09 0.76
C LEU A 44 1.55 10.68 -0.51
N VAL A 45 1.91 11.26 -1.66
CA VAL A 45 1.35 10.91 -2.97
C VAL A 45 1.63 9.46 -3.34
N ILE A 46 2.85 8.95 -3.11
CA ILE A 46 3.18 7.52 -3.35
C ILE A 46 2.28 6.63 -2.48
N VAL A 47 2.15 6.92 -1.20
CA VAL A 47 1.30 6.12 -0.29
C VAL A 47 -0.16 6.12 -0.76
N LEU A 48 -0.70 7.29 -1.08
CA LEU A 48 -2.05 7.44 -1.61
C LEU A 48 -2.24 6.67 -2.92
N MET A 49 -1.27 6.76 -3.84
CA MET A 49 -1.30 6.03 -5.10
C MET A 49 -1.35 4.50 -4.87
N VAL A 50 -0.52 3.97 -3.97
CA VAL A 50 -0.54 2.54 -3.62
C VAL A 50 -1.90 2.12 -3.04
N LEU A 51 -2.49 2.94 -2.18
CA LEU A 51 -3.82 2.68 -1.62
C LEU A 51 -4.91 2.72 -2.68
N ILE A 52 -4.87 3.69 -3.59
CA ILE A 52 -5.80 3.81 -4.72
C ILE A 52 -5.67 2.59 -5.64
N LEU A 53 -4.45 2.21 -6.03
CA LEU A 53 -4.19 1.03 -6.86
C LEU A 53 -4.74 -0.25 -6.21
N ARG A 54 -4.53 -0.43 -4.91
CA ARG A 54 -5.09 -1.58 -4.18
C ARG A 54 -6.63 -1.61 -4.22
N LYS A 55 -7.26 -0.46 -4.03
CA LYS A 55 -8.73 -0.33 -4.10
C LYS A 55 -9.26 -0.59 -5.50
N LEU A 56 -8.65 0.04 -6.51
CA LEU A 56 -9.05 -0.13 -7.91
C LEU A 56 -8.87 -1.58 -8.36
N LYS A 57 -7.74 -2.21 -7.99
CA LYS A 57 -7.51 -3.63 -8.27
C LYS A 57 -8.58 -4.51 -7.63
N ALA A 58 -8.93 -4.28 -6.36
CA ALA A 58 -9.96 -5.07 -5.66
C ALA A 58 -11.35 -4.93 -6.33
N ILE A 59 -11.72 -3.72 -6.77
CA ILE A 59 -12.96 -3.47 -7.51
C ILE A 59 -12.94 -4.20 -8.86
N HIS A 60 -11.81 -4.13 -9.55
CA HIS A 60 -11.61 -4.76 -10.84
C HIS A 60 -11.67 -6.30 -10.75
N ASP A 61 -10.97 -6.89 -9.76
CA ASP A 61 -11.00 -8.33 -9.49
C ASP A 61 -12.44 -8.79 -9.20
N ARG A 62 -13.18 -8.04 -8.37
CA ARG A 62 -14.58 -8.33 -8.07
C ARG A 62 -15.45 -8.29 -9.32
N ARG A 63 -15.31 -7.27 -10.15
CA ARG A 63 -16.14 -7.08 -11.35
C ARG A 63 -15.90 -8.14 -12.43
N HIS A 64 -14.66 -8.56 -12.64
CA HIS A 64 -14.30 -9.39 -13.78
C HIS A 64 -14.06 -10.87 -13.43
N ILE A 65 -13.79 -11.18 -12.18
CA ILE A 65 -13.50 -12.56 -11.75
C ILE A 65 -14.57 -13.03 -10.76
N SER A 66 -14.63 -12.39 -9.59
CA SER A 66 -15.56 -12.82 -8.54
C SER A 66 -17.03 -12.61 -8.93
N GLY A 67 -17.35 -11.62 -9.80
CA GLY A 67 -18.70 -11.38 -10.30
C GLY A 67 -19.28 -12.58 -11.07
N ILE A 68 -18.43 -13.37 -11.76
CA ILE A 68 -18.85 -14.57 -12.48
C ILE A 68 -19.58 -15.56 -11.54
N ILE A 69 -19.11 -15.68 -10.31
CA ILE A 69 -19.72 -16.57 -9.31
C ILE A 69 -20.69 -15.85 -8.38
N LEU A 70 -20.38 -14.61 -7.96
CA LEU A 70 -21.20 -13.88 -7.01
C LEU A 70 -22.50 -13.35 -7.58
N ASP A 71 -22.49 -12.96 -8.86
CA ASP A 71 -23.59 -12.27 -9.52
C ASP A 71 -24.21 -13.16 -10.63
N ASP A 72 -23.37 -13.80 -11.48
CA ASP A 72 -23.81 -14.57 -12.63
C ASP A 72 -24.06 -16.06 -12.32
N LEU A 73 -23.55 -16.57 -11.18
CA LEU A 73 -23.66 -17.98 -10.76
C LEU A 73 -23.14 -19.00 -11.80
N ASP A 74 -22.14 -18.59 -12.62
CA ASP A 74 -21.56 -19.43 -13.67
C ASP A 74 -20.27 -20.11 -13.16
N ALA A 75 -20.43 -21.18 -12.37
CA ALA A 75 -19.28 -21.88 -11.79
C ALA A 75 -18.37 -22.56 -12.83
N PRO A 76 -18.88 -23.20 -13.90
CA PRO A 76 -18.04 -23.73 -14.95
C PRO A 76 -17.15 -22.67 -15.60
N LEU A 77 -17.70 -21.52 -15.95
CA LEU A 77 -16.95 -20.40 -16.51
C LEU A 77 -15.93 -19.84 -15.51
N TYR A 78 -16.33 -19.69 -14.23
CA TYR A 78 -15.43 -19.25 -13.17
C TYR A 78 -14.23 -20.18 -13.05
N ARG A 79 -14.46 -21.50 -13.00
CA ARG A 79 -13.42 -22.54 -12.96
C ARG A 79 -12.48 -22.46 -14.16
N GLU A 80 -13.05 -22.31 -15.35
CA GLU A 80 -12.30 -22.19 -16.59
C GLU A 80 -11.42 -20.94 -16.62
N VAL A 81 -11.93 -19.78 -16.18
CA VAL A 81 -11.15 -18.53 -16.07
C VAL A 81 -10.01 -18.69 -15.08
N ILE A 82 -10.23 -19.27 -13.91
CA ILE A 82 -9.18 -19.49 -12.89
C ILE A 82 -8.09 -20.43 -13.40
N SER A 83 -8.45 -21.53 -14.05
CA SER A 83 -7.49 -22.53 -14.55
C SER A 83 -6.67 -22.01 -15.74
N THR A 84 -7.32 -21.41 -16.75
CA THR A 84 -6.68 -20.94 -17.98
C THR A 84 -5.79 -19.72 -17.77
N SER A 85 -6.16 -18.85 -16.82
CA SER A 85 -5.42 -17.63 -16.53
C SER A 85 -4.14 -17.82 -15.69
N GLY A 86 -3.97 -19.00 -15.10
CA GLY A 86 -2.91 -19.26 -14.12
C GLY A 86 -3.09 -18.46 -12.82
N ILE A 87 -4.24 -17.82 -12.60
CA ILE A 87 -4.55 -17.11 -11.35
C ILE A 87 -4.61 -18.10 -10.19
N GLY A 88 -5.18 -19.29 -10.41
CA GLY A 88 -5.24 -20.37 -9.41
C GLY A 88 -3.86 -20.75 -8.87
N ALA A 89 -2.84 -20.86 -9.75
CA ALA A 89 -1.47 -21.15 -9.34
C ALA A 89 -0.84 -20.06 -8.47
N LYS A 90 -1.30 -18.80 -8.61
CA LYS A 90 -0.84 -17.64 -7.82
C LYS A 90 -1.69 -17.40 -6.58
N ASN A 91 -2.92 -17.92 -6.55
CA ASN A 91 -3.85 -17.77 -5.45
C ASN A 91 -4.59 -19.09 -5.21
N ILE A 92 -4.07 -19.91 -4.31
CA ILE A 92 -4.59 -21.24 -3.97
C ILE A 92 -6.03 -21.19 -3.44
N PHE A 93 -6.43 -20.09 -2.81
CA PHE A 93 -7.79 -19.94 -2.30
C PHE A 93 -8.80 -19.82 -3.46
N LEU A 94 -8.45 -19.14 -4.55
CA LEU A 94 -9.28 -19.12 -5.76
C LEU A 94 -9.31 -20.48 -6.46
N GLU A 95 -8.21 -21.23 -6.43
CA GLU A 95 -8.19 -22.61 -6.94
C GLU A 95 -9.14 -23.50 -6.14
N MET A 96 -9.07 -23.47 -4.80
CA MET A 96 -9.97 -24.19 -3.92
C MET A 96 -11.44 -23.80 -4.14
N GLU A 97 -11.71 -22.49 -4.15
CA GLU A 97 -13.04 -21.93 -4.29
C GLU A 97 -13.66 -22.28 -5.65
N SER A 98 -12.91 -22.20 -6.74
CA SER A 98 -13.41 -22.51 -8.08
C SER A 98 -13.75 -24.01 -8.22
N ARG A 99 -12.95 -24.90 -7.61
CA ARG A 99 -13.27 -26.34 -7.53
C ARG A 99 -14.51 -26.61 -6.70
N PHE A 100 -14.63 -25.96 -5.56
CA PHE A 100 -15.80 -26.07 -4.72
C PHE A 100 -17.08 -25.70 -5.47
N PHE A 101 -17.09 -24.54 -6.16
CA PHE A 101 -18.29 -24.09 -6.83
C PHE A 101 -18.74 -24.99 -7.99
N VAL A 102 -17.83 -25.66 -8.70
CA VAL A 102 -18.21 -26.66 -9.73
C VAL A 102 -18.59 -28.01 -9.12
N GLY A 103 -18.54 -28.16 -7.78
CA GLY A 103 -18.91 -29.39 -7.10
C GLY A 103 -17.77 -30.37 -6.89
N ASP A 104 -16.52 -30.02 -7.23
CA ASP A 104 -15.33 -30.82 -6.95
C ASP A 104 -14.85 -30.56 -5.49
N ILE A 105 -15.74 -30.86 -4.52
CA ILE A 105 -15.51 -30.53 -3.12
C ILE A 105 -14.36 -31.37 -2.55
N SER A 106 -14.25 -32.63 -2.94
CA SER A 106 -13.19 -33.52 -2.44
C SER A 106 -11.79 -33.00 -2.80
N ALA A 107 -11.61 -32.49 -4.03
CA ALA A 107 -10.35 -31.89 -4.42
C ALA A 107 -10.08 -30.57 -3.70
N ALA A 108 -11.12 -29.74 -3.49
CA ALA A 108 -10.99 -28.50 -2.73
C ALA A 108 -10.57 -28.78 -1.26
N VAL A 109 -11.18 -29.80 -0.61
CA VAL A 109 -10.78 -30.26 0.73
C VAL A 109 -9.34 -30.76 0.73
N ALA A 110 -8.97 -31.63 -0.23
CA ALA A 110 -7.62 -32.19 -0.30
C ALA A 110 -6.54 -31.08 -0.40
N ILE A 111 -6.78 -30.07 -1.26
CA ILE A 111 -5.86 -28.92 -1.39
C ILE A 111 -5.79 -28.11 -0.08
N GLY A 112 -6.91 -27.85 0.56
CA GLY A 112 -6.97 -27.12 1.83
C GLY A 112 -6.25 -27.84 2.95
N GLU A 113 -6.43 -29.16 3.06
CA GLU A 113 -5.75 -30.02 4.05
C GLU A 113 -4.24 -30.11 3.77
N ALA A 114 -3.83 -30.26 2.51
CA ALA A 114 -2.43 -30.24 2.13
C ALA A 114 -1.78 -28.89 2.47
N LEU A 115 -2.47 -27.77 2.18
CA LEU A 115 -1.98 -26.42 2.53
C LEU A 115 -1.83 -26.24 4.06
N TYR A 116 -2.81 -26.71 4.82
CA TYR A 116 -2.76 -26.61 6.29
C TYR A 116 -1.61 -27.41 6.88
N ARG A 117 -1.37 -28.62 6.38
CA ARG A 117 -0.30 -29.53 6.86
C ARG A 117 1.08 -29.15 6.35
N ASN A 118 1.21 -28.38 5.30
CA ASN A 118 2.49 -28.06 4.67
C ASN A 118 3.35 -27.17 5.58
N GLY A 119 4.49 -27.68 6.04
CA GLY A 119 5.41 -26.96 6.93
C GLY A 119 6.08 -25.73 6.31
N SER A 120 6.15 -25.66 4.97
CA SER A 120 6.69 -24.50 4.24
C SER A 120 5.65 -23.40 4.01
N ALA A 121 4.37 -23.66 4.24
CA ALA A 121 3.32 -22.67 4.17
C ALA A 121 3.45 -21.68 5.35
N THR A 122 3.25 -20.40 5.06
CA THR A 122 3.21 -19.41 6.15
C THR A 122 2.01 -19.69 7.06
N GLU A 123 2.14 -19.36 8.33
CA GLU A 123 1.05 -19.44 9.30
C GLU A 123 -0.23 -18.78 8.76
N ARG A 124 -0.10 -17.60 8.16
CA ARG A 124 -1.21 -16.92 7.51
C ARG A 124 -1.93 -17.80 6.46
N HIS A 125 -1.21 -18.48 5.58
CA HIS A 125 -1.84 -19.34 4.56
C HIS A 125 -2.57 -20.53 5.20
N ARG A 126 -1.96 -21.15 6.20
CA ARG A 126 -2.58 -22.25 6.96
C ARG A 126 -3.90 -21.81 7.59
N TYR A 127 -3.92 -20.68 8.29
CA TYR A 127 -5.15 -20.17 8.92
C TYR A 127 -6.21 -19.69 7.94
N MET A 128 -5.81 -19.09 6.84
CA MET A 128 -6.76 -18.68 5.80
C MET A 128 -7.42 -19.87 5.10
N SER A 129 -6.87 -21.09 5.17
CA SER A 129 -7.54 -22.29 4.63
C SER A 129 -8.67 -22.79 5.53
N LEU A 130 -8.63 -22.55 6.84
CA LEU A 130 -9.60 -23.08 7.79
C LEU A 130 -11.06 -22.68 7.52
N PRO A 131 -11.40 -21.40 7.20
CA PRO A 131 -12.76 -21.03 6.84
C PRO A 131 -13.31 -21.77 5.62
N PHE A 132 -12.46 -22.03 4.61
CA PHE A 132 -12.82 -22.79 3.43
C PHE A 132 -13.05 -24.25 3.78
N LEU A 133 -12.15 -24.87 4.53
CA LEU A 133 -12.30 -26.23 5.02
C LEU A 133 -13.57 -26.40 5.85
N ALA A 134 -13.87 -25.48 6.77
CA ALA A 134 -15.08 -25.51 7.57
C ALA A 134 -16.33 -25.48 6.68
N GLN A 135 -16.38 -24.59 5.68
CA GLN A 135 -17.48 -24.54 4.72
C GLN A 135 -17.62 -25.83 3.93
N TYR A 136 -16.50 -26.42 3.50
CA TYR A 136 -16.51 -27.62 2.66
C TYR A 136 -16.99 -28.84 3.47
N TYR A 137 -16.46 -29.07 4.67
CA TYR A 137 -16.93 -30.15 5.56
C TYR A 137 -18.39 -29.98 5.93
N TYR A 138 -18.83 -28.75 6.23
CA TYR A 138 -20.23 -28.44 6.45
C TYR A 138 -21.11 -28.81 5.25
N CYS A 139 -20.71 -28.46 4.04
CA CYS A 139 -21.44 -28.79 2.81
C CYS A 139 -21.48 -30.30 2.54
N LEU A 140 -20.45 -31.04 2.91
CA LEU A 140 -20.41 -32.50 2.85
C LEU A 140 -21.24 -33.20 3.94
N GLY A 141 -21.68 -32.48 4.98
CA GLY A 141 -22.33 -33.07 6.12
C GLY A 141 -21.37 -33.84 7.06
N ASP A 142 -20.07 -33.58 6.91
CA ASP A 142 -19.02 -34.16 7.74
C ASP A 142 -18.83 -33.30 8.99
N ASP A 143 -19.67 -33.58 10.02
CA ASP A 143 -19.63 -32.82 11.26
C ASP A 143 -18.35 -33.10 12.07
N GLU A 144 -17.70 -34.28 11.91
CA GLU A 144 -16.44 -34.61 12.57
C GLU A 144 -15.28 -33.82 11.97
N GLY A 145 -15.20 -33.76 10.64
CA GLY A 145 -14.26 -32.93 9.90
C GLY A 145 -14.42 -31.45 10.23
N LEU A 146 -15.66 -30.95 10.29
CA LEU A 146 -15.99 -29.61 10.69
C LEU A 146 -15.52 -29.29 12.12
N ALA A 147 -15.83 -30.18 13.08
CA ALA A 147 -15.40 -30.03 14.47
C ALA A 147 -13.86 -30.07 14.63
N SER A 148 -13.19 -30.89 13.80
CA SER A 148 -11.73 -30.93 13.76
C SER A 148 -11.15 -29.57 13.29
N VAL A 149 -11.72 -28.95 12.27
CA VAL A 149 -11.28 -27.62 11.78
C VAL A 149 -11.49 -26.55 12.84
N CYS A 150 -12.64 -26.53 13.53
CA CYS A 150 -12.91 -25.59 14.62
C CYS A 150 -11.89 -25.74 15.76
N ARG A 151 -11.58 -26.99 16.18
CA ARG A 151 -10.54 -27.27 17.19
C ARG A 151 -9.18 -26.78 16.74
N ARG A 152 -8.73 -27.09 15.52
CA ARG A 152 -7.44 -26.61 14.97
C ARG A 152 -7.32 -25.10 15.02
N PHE A 153 -8.43 -24.38 14.81
CA PHE A 153 -8.45 -22.95 14.96
C PHE A 153 -8.30 -22.51 16.40
N ARG A 154 -9.00 -23.14 17.34
CA ARG A 154 -8.96 -22.76 18.77
C ARG A 154 -7.67 -23.15 19.46
N ASP A 155 -7.09 -24.31 19.12
CA ASP A 155 -5.86 -24.82 19.71
C ASP A 155 -4.60 -24.10 19.23
N SER A 156 -4.73 -23.26 18.20
CA SER A 156 -3.60 -22.53 17.65
C SER A 156 -3.22 -21.34 18.56
N GLU A 157 -1.96 -21.29 19.00
CA GLU A 157 -1.40 -20.13 19.72
C GLU A 157 -1.20 -18.96 18.76
N HIS A 158 -1.83 -17.80 19.04
CA HIS A 158 -1.76 -16.65 18.16
C HIS A 158 -1.08 -15.44 18.78
N PRO A 159 0.14 -15.09 18.32
CA PRO A 159 0.80 -13.84 18.72
C PRO A 159 0.18 -12.60 18.05
N HIS A 160 -0.54 -12.74 16.93
CA HIS A 160 -0.98 -11.59 16.14
C HIS A 160 -2.48 -11.61 15.82
N ARG A 161 -3.28 -10.88 16.60
CA ARG A 161 -4.73 -10.66 16.39
C ARG A 161 -5.00 -9.67 15.25
N GLY A 162 -4.50 -9.92 14.03
CA GLY A 162 -4.71 -9.07 12.86
C GLY A 162 -6.13 -9.21 12.26
N LYS A 163 -6.45 -8.36 11.26
CA LYS A 163 -7.74 -8.35 10.55
C LYS A 163 -8.13 -9.72 9.97
N TYR A 164 -7.17 -10.48 9.47
CA TYR A 164 -7.41 -11.83 8.92
C TYR A 164 -7.90 -12.81 9.99
N TRP A 165 -7.30 -12.75 11.16
CA TRP A 165 -7.71 -13.56 12.30
C TRP A 165 -9.16 -13.30 12.67
N LYS A 166 -9.55 -12.04 12.84
CA LYS A 166 -10.92 -11.65 13.18
C LYS A 166 -11.95 -12.14 12.16
N ASN A 167 -11.60 -12.16 10.88
CA ASN A 167 -12.49 -12.65 9.83
C ASN A 167 -12.59 -14.17 9.88
N THR A 168 -11.48 -14.90 10.04
CA THR A 168 -11.48 -16.36 10.23
C THR A 168 -12.28 -16.74 11.47
N GLU A 169 -12.06 -16.07 12.59
CA GLU A 169 -12.78 -16.30 13.85
C GLU A 169 -14.30 -16.17 13.66
N LYS A 170 -14.78 -15.12 12.98
CA LYS A 170 -16.22 -14.97 12.72
C LYS A 170 -16.81 -16.15 11.96
N VAL A 171 -16.07 -16.66 10.95
CA VAL A 171 -16.54 -17.81 10.16
C VAL A 171 -16.52 -19.07 10.99
N ILE A 172 -15.44 -19.33 11.72
CA ILE A 172 -15.34 -20.52 12.59
C ILE A 172 -16.40 -20.49 13.69
N THR A 173 -16.57 -19.37 14.39
CA THR A 173 -17.61 -19.21 15.42
C THR A 173 -19.01 -19.50 14.89
N LYS A 174 -19.29 -19.10 13.64
CA LYS A 174 -20.57 -19.45 13.00
C LYS A 174 -20.77 -20.95 12.89
N TYR A 175 -19.75 -21.71 12.51
CA TYR A 175 -19.84 -23.18 12.44
C TYR A 175 -19.85 -23.84 13.82
N GLU A 176 -19.22 -23.24 14.81
CA GLU A 176 -19.36 -23.69 16.22
C GLU A 176 -20.79 -23.57 16.71
N TYR A 177 -21.53 -22.50 16.36
CA TYR A 177 -22.97 -22.40 16.63
C TYR A 177 -23.76 -23.56 16.00
N TYR A 178 -23.44 -23.92 14.74
CA TYR A 178 -24.08 -25.06 14.09
C TYR A 178 -23.84 -26.38 14.83
N LEU A 179 -22.59 -26.65 15.20
CA LEU A 179 -22.22 -27.86 15.95
C LEU A 179 -22.84 -27.90 17.36
N ALA A 180 -23.02 -26.73 17.98
CA ALA A 180 -23.65 -26.60 19.30
C ALA A 180 -25.20 -26.64 19.25
N GLY A 181 -25.80 -26.66 18.05
CA GLY A 181 -27.26 -26.63 17.89
C GLY A 181 -27.88 -25.23 18.03
N ASP A 182 -27.08 -24.18 18.18
CA ASP A 182 -27.55 -22.78 18.14
C ASP A 182 -27.77 -22.33 16.69
N TYR A 183 -28.82 -22.86 16.09
CA TYR A 183 -29.14 -22.65 14.70
C TYR A 183 -29.54 -21.22 14.37
N ASP A 184 -30.13 -20.51 15.34
CA ASP A 184 -30.56 -19.11 15.15
C ASP A 184 -29.35 -18.19 14.99
N SER A 185 -28.28 -18.40 15.75
CA SER A 185 -27.01 -17.67 15.59
C SER A 185 -26.29 -18.11 14.33
N PHE A 186 -26.35 -19.38 13.94
CA PHE A 186 -25.71 -19.90 12.73
C PHE A 186 -26.30 -19.29 11.46
N VAL A 187 -27.62 -19.18 11.32
CA VAL A 187 -28.27 -18.69 10.09
C VAL A 187 -28.04 -17.20 9.87
N ARG A 188 -27.76 -16.44 10.93
CA ARG A 188 -27.48 -15.00 10.80
C ARG A 188 -26.32 -14.72 9.85
N PRO A 189 -26.45 -13.75 8.93
CA PRO A 189 -25.35 -13.41 8.03
C PRO A 189 -24.17 -12.82 8.82
N ILE A 190 -22.95 -13.24 8.46
CA ILE A 190 -21.69 -12.72 9.05
C ILE A 190 -21.55 -11.22 8.79
N ASP A 191 -21.92 -10.77 7.59
CA ASP A 191 -21.95 -9.37 7.19
C ASP A 191 -23.23 -9.10 6.38
N PRO A 192 -24.20 -8.36 6.96
CA PRO A 192 -25.45 -8.05 6.29
C PRO A 192 -25.30 -7.10 5.07
N LYS A 193 -24.11 -6.53 4.89
CA LYS A 193 -23.79 -5.61 3.77
C LYS A 193 -23.33 -6.35 2.51
N LEU A 194 -23.10 -7.65 2.59
CA LEU A 194 -22.70 -8.44 1.42
C LEU A 194 -23.81 -8.43 0.38
N LYS A 195 -23.44 -8.07 -0.84
CA LYS A 195 -24.34 -7.98 -1.99
C LYS A 195 -23.93 -9.00 -3.05
N GLY A 196 -24.89 -9.51 -3.79
CA GLY A 196 -24.72 -10.47 -4.88
C GLY A 196 -25.75 -11.58 -4.81
N THR A 197 -26.03 -12.22 -5.92
CA THR A 197 -27.03 -13.28 -6.06
C THR A 197 -26.69 -14.55 -5.25
N LEU A 198 -25.40 -14.80 -5.04
CA LEU A 198 -24.92 -15.98 -4.31
C LEU A 198 -25.32 -15.97 -2.81
N TYR A 199 -25.28 -14.81 -2.14
CA TYR A 199 -25.49 -14.75 -0.70
C TYR A 199 -26.86 -15.19 -0.20
N PRO A 200 -27.98 -14.77 -0.84
CA PRO A 200 -29.29 -15.30 -0.52
C PRO A 200 -29.36 -16.82 -0.68
N LEU A 201 -28.75 -17.39 -1.72
CA LEU A 201 -28.74 -18.83 -1.96
C LEU A 201 -27.98 -19.60 -0.88
N VAL A 202 -26.82 -19.07 -0.43
CA VAL A 202 -26.08 -19.64 0.70
C VAL A 202 -26.93 -19.60 1.98
N THR A 203 -27.64 -18.51 2.23
CA THR A 203 -28.52 -18.39 3.40
C THR A 203 -29.63 -19.42 3.35
N SER A 204 -30.35 -19.54 2.24
CA SER A 204 -31.40 -20.54 2.06
C SER A 204 -30.87 -21.98 2.16
N PHE A 205 -29.64 -22.24 1.64
CA PHE A 205 -29.00 -23.55 1.84
C PHE A 205 -28.75 -23.85 3.32
N ASN A 206 -28.28 -22.86 4.09
CA ASN A 206 -28.07 -23.03 5.54
C ASN A 206 -29.41 -23.27 6.28
N GLU A 207 -30.48 -22.55 5.90
CA GLU A 207 -31.82 -22.74 6.46
C GLU A 207 -32.34 -24.16 6.19
N ALA A 208 -32.19 -24.66 4.95
CA ALA A 208 -32.58 -26.01 4.59
C ALA A 208 -31.80 -27.08 5.37
N ARG A 209 -30.46 -26.88 5.54
CA ARG A 209 -29.61 -27.77 6.34
C ARG A 209 -30.02 -27.78 7.82
N VAL A 210 -30.39 -26.63 8.37
CA VAL A 210 -30.89 -26.51 9.75
C VAL A 210 -32.23 -27.19 9.90
N ALA A 211 -33.18 -26.99 8.96
CA ALA A 211 -34.47 -27.67 8.97
C ALA A 211 -34.28 -29.20 8.96
N LEU A 212 -33.35 -29.70 8.12
CA LEU A 212 -33.02 -31.15 8.09
C LEU A 212 -32.45 -31.66 9.41
N LYS A 213 -31.55 -30.90 10.06
CA LYS A 213 -31.00 -31.26 11.37
C LYS A 213 -32.04 -31.20 12.49
N LYS A 214 -33.06 -30.34 12.39
CA LYS A 214 -34.21 -30.27 13.30
C LYS A 214 -35.25 -31.38 13.05
N GLY A 215 -35.06 -32.22 12.02
CA GLY A 215 -36.01 -33.28 11.65
C GLY A 215 -37.19 -32.78 10.80
N ASP A 216 -37.22 -31.50 10.40
CA ASP A 216 -38.25 -30.95 9.53
C ASP A 216 -37.89 -31.20 8.05
N ALA A 217 -38.09 -32.49 7.65
CA ALA A 217 -37.77 -32.96 6.31
C ALA A 217 -38.64 -32.26 5.23
N LEU A 218 -39.87 -31.86 5.54
CA LEU A 218 -40.78 -31.23 4.59
C LEU A 218 -40.29 -29.79 4.23
N SER A 219 -40.00 -28.97 5.25
CA SER A 219 -39.46 -27.66 5.02
C SER A 219 -38.10 -27.71 4.33
N ALA A 220 -37.21 -28.62 4.77
CA ALA A 220 -35.91 -28.85 4.14
C ALA A 220 -36.05 -29.20 2.66
N LYS A 221 -36.92 -30.15 2.32
CA LYS A 221 -37.20 -30.55 0.92
C LYS A 221 -37.69 -29.39 0.08
N THR A 222 -38.62 -28.60 0.61
CA THR A 222 -39.20 -27.46 -0.10
C THR A 222 -38.07 -26.45 -0.46
N ILE A 223 -37.21 -26.08 0.48
CA ILE A 223 -36.13 -25.13 0.26
C ILE A 223 -35.09 -25.70 -0.70
N PHE A 224 -34.65 -26.95 -0.49
CA PHE A 224 -33.70 -27.62 -1.38
C PHE A 224 -34.24 -27.75 -2.82
N SER A 225 -35.53 -28.05 -3.00
CA SER A 225 -36.16 -28.14 -4.33
C SER A 225 -36.07 -26.77 -5.06
N ALA A 226 -36.35 -25.67 -4.36
CA ALA A 226 -36.22 -24.32 -4.94
C ALA A 226 -34.77 -24.01 -5.30
N LEU A 227 -33.82 -24.32 -4.39
CA LEU A 227 -32.39 -24.12 -4.62
C LEU A 227 -31.84 -24.96 -5.77
N SER A 228 -32.32 -26.17 -5.95
CA SER A 228 -31.89 -27.08 -7.03
C SER A 228 -32.11 -26.48 -8.43
N VAL A 229 -33.08 -25.57 -8.55
CA VAL A 229 -33.40 -24.84 -9.78
C VAL A 229 -32.69 -23.49 -9.83
N ALA A 230 -32.77 -22.71 -8.74
CA ALA A 230 -32.20 -21.36 -8.68
C ALA A 230 -30.67 -21.32 -8.73
N ALA A 231 -30.02 -22.39 -8.29
CA ALA A 231 -28.55 -22.52 -8.17
C ALA A 231 -27.99 -23.67 -9.01
N ASP A 232 -28.64 -24.00 -10.15
CA ASP A 232 -28.37 -25.22 -10.96
C ASP A 232 -26.89 -25.34 -11.36
N ASN A 233 -26.25 -24.24 -11.70
CA ASN A 233 -24.87 -24.19 -12.22
C ASN A 233 -23.79 -24.10 -11.13
N ILE A 234 -24.15 -24.17 -9.85
CA ILE A 234 -23.22 -24.10 -8.76
C ILE A 234 -23.42 -25.25 -7.76
N VAL A 235 -22.42 -25.47 -6.92
CA VAL A 235 -22.39 -26.54 -5.92
C VAL A 235 -23.66 -26.63 -5.08
N PHE A 236 -24.25 -25.50 -4.68
CA PHE A 236 -25.44 -25.49 -3.82
C PHE A 236 -26.68 -26.09 -4.51
N GLY A 237 -26.86 -25.89 -5.83
CA GLY A 237 -27.91 -26.56 -6.57
C GLY A 237 -27.67 -28.06 -6.70
N MET A 238 -26.43 -28.48 -6.96
CA MET A 238 -26.07 -29.90 -7.02
C MET A 238 -26.30 -30.60 -5.67
N LEU A 239 -25.84 -29.99 -4.55
CA LEU A 239 -26.05 -30.54 -3.22
C LEU A 239 -27.54 -30.58 -2.84
N SER A 240 -28.29 -29.56 -3.25
CA SER A 240 -29.72 -29.50 -3.01
C SER A 240 -30.50 -30.64 -3.74
N ARG A 241 -30.14 -30.94 -4.99
CA ARG A 241 -30.72 -32.11 -5.70
C ARG A 241 -30.47 -33.42 -4.98
N ARG A 242 -29.24 -33.59 -4.47
CA ARG A 242 -28.86 -34.79 -3.69
C ARG A 242 -29.60 -34.86 -2.35
N ALA A 243 -29.75 -33.72 -1.69
CA ALA A 243 -30.48 -33.62 -0.43
C ALA A 243 -31.97 -34.00 -0.63
N VAL A 244 -32.61 -33.51 -1.71
CA VAL A 244 -33.97 -33.90 -2.05
C VAL A 244 -34.07 -35.41 -2.27
N ALA A 245 -33.16 -35.98 -3.07
CA ALA A 245 -33.13 -37.44 -3.31
C ALA A 245 -32.92 -38.23 -2.03
N ALA A 246 -32.05 -37.79 -1.13
CA ALA A 246 -31.82 -38.39 0.17
C ALA A 246 -33.07 -38.39 1.05
N ILE A 247 -33.78 -37.27 1.12
CA ILE A 247 -35.05 -37.13 1.84
C ILE A 247 -36.10 -38.08 1.28
N ASP A 248 -36.20 -38.17 -0.04
CA ASP A 248 -37.19 -39.03 -0.73
C ASP A 248 -36.89 -40.53 -0.53
N CYS A 249 -35.62 -40.91 -0.44
CA CYS A 249 -35.20 -42.28 -0.20
C CYS A 249 -35.06 -42.63 1.30
N GLY A 250 -35.19 -41.66 2.19
CA GLY A 250 -34.96 -41.88 3.65
C GLY A 250 -33.50 -42.18 3.98
N THR A 251 -32.54 -41.72 3.16
CA THR A 251 -31.08 -41.89 3.41
C THR A 251 -30.51 -40.66 4.05
N ASP A 252 -29.35 -40.82 4.73
CA ASP A 252 -28.67 -39.70 5.36
C ASP A 252 -28.12 -38.75 4.30
N TYR A 253 -28.16 -37.43 4.64
CA TYR A 253 -27.63 -36.38 3.75
C TYR A 253 -26.12 -36.58 3.48
N SER A 254 -25.34 -36.92 4.50
CA SER A 254 -23.90 -37.13 4.38
C SER A 254 -23.55 -38.28 3.43
N GLU A 255 -24.31 -39.36 3.46
CA GLU A 255 -24.14 -40.49 2.52
C GLU A 255 -24.46 -40.07 1.06
N ALA A 256 -25.54 -39.33 0.86
CA ALA A 256 -25.94 -38.87 -0.46
C ALA A 256 -24.91 -37.88 -1.09
N VAL A 257 -24.25 -37.06 -0.28
CA VAL A 257 -23.28 -36.09 -0.79
C VAL A 257 -21.84 -36.62 -0.82
N ALA A 258 -21.50 -37.64 -0.04
CA ALA A 258 -20.16 -38.28 -0.03
C ALA A 258 -19.75 -38.84 -1.41
N GLN A 259 -20.72 -39.09 -2.29
CA GLN A 259 -20.50 -39.55 -3.69
C GLN A 259 -20.03 -38.45 -4.66
N THR A 260 -19.77 -37.22 -4.18
CA THR A 260 -19.17 -36.16 -4.99
C THR A 260 -17.69 -36.45 -5.24
N LYS A 261 -17.39 -37.44 -6.08
CA LYS A 261 -16.03 -37.69 -6.55
C LYS A 261 -15.73 -36.69 -7.68
N GLY A 262 -14.92 -35.70 -7.37
CA GLY A 262 -14.29 -34.85 -8.37
C GLY A 262 -13.11 -35.56 -9.04
N ASP A 263 -12.51 -34.90 -10.02
CA ASP A 263 -11.30 -35.39 -10.66
C ASP A 263 -10.16 -35.54 -9.63
N PRO A 264 -9.36 -36.63 -9.74
CA PRO A 264 -8.20 -36.80 -8.87
C PRO A 264 -7.27 -35.59 -9.00
N VAL A 265 -6.91 -34.99 -7.87
CA VAL A 265 -5.98 -33.87 -7.83
C VAL A 265 -4.77 -34.26 -7.02
N ASP A 266 -3.58 -33.97 -7.56
CA ASP A 266 -2.37 -33.97 -6.74
C ASP A 266 -2.34 -32.67 -5.92
N ALA A 267 -2.91 -32.79 -4.71
CA ALA A 267 -3.05 -31.65 -3.79
C ALA A 267 -1.67 -31.14 -3.30
N GLU A 268 -0.74 -32.04 -3.05
CA GLU A 268 0.62 -31.68 -2.61
C GLU A 268 1.35 -30.90 -3.71
N ALA A 269 1.37 -31.39 -4.94
CA ALA A 269 1.99 -30.68 -6.07
C ALA A 269 1.30 -29.32 -6.35
N THR A 270 0.00 -29.22 -6.14
CA THR A 270 -0.74 -27.94 -6.27
C THR A 270 -0.29 -26.93 -5.22
N VAL A 271 -0.14 -27.34 -3.97
CA VAL A 271 0.35 -26.50 -2.87
C VAL A 271 1.82 -26.12 -3.10
N GLU A 272 2.68 -27.04 -3.49
CA GLU A 272 4.09 -26.77 -3.76
C GLU A 272 4.27 -25.73 -4.89
N ARG A 273 3.52 -25.87 -5.97
CA ARG A 273 3.52 -24.88 -7.08
C ARG A 273 3.12 -23.50 -6.59
N PHE A 274 2.06 -23.40 -5.81
CA PHE A 274 1.61 -22.15 -5.21
C PHE A 274 2.69 -21.52 -4.32
N LEU A 275 3.33 -22.31 -3.45
CA LEU A 275 4.37 -21.81 -2.55
C LEU A 275 5.62 -21.36 -3.31
N ALA A 276 6.01 -22.06 -4.38
CA ALA A 276 7.11 -21.68 -5.26
C ALA A 276 6.84 -20.34 -5.97
N GLU A 277 5.64 -20.15 -6.53
CA GLU A 277 5.25 -18.88 -7.18
C GLU A 277 5.19 -17.71 -6.19
N ASN A 278 4.68 -17.93 -4.98
CA ASN A 278 4.67 -16.90 -3.93
C ASN A 278 6.07 -16.52 -3.46
N LYS A 279 6.98 -17.48 -3.31
CA LYS A 279 8.38 -17.23 -2.95
C LYS A 279 9.08 -16.36 -4.01
N LYS A 280 8.82 -16.63 -5.29
CA LYS A 280 9.34 -15.82 -6.41
C LYS A 280 8.79 -14.39 -6.39
N THR A 281 7.48 -14.24 -6.25
CA THR A 281 6.81 -12.93 -6.17
C THR A 281 7.25 -12.14 -4.94
N GLY A 282 7.42 -12.81 -3.80
CA GLY A 282 7.91 -12.20 -2.55
C GLY A 282 9.34 -11.67 -2.66
N LYS A 283 10.24 -12.36 -3.39
CA LYS A 283 11.60 -11.87 -3.65
C LYS A 283 11.57 -10.57 -4.46
N ILE A 284 10.79 -10.52 -5.54
CA ILE A 284 10.63 -9.31 -6.38
C ILE A 284 10.07 -8.16 -5.54
N GLY A 285 9.04 -8.41 -4.74
CA GLY A 285 8.47 -7.42 -3.85
C GLY A 285 9.47 -6.85 -2.85
N ARG A 286 10.31 -7.70 -2.23
CA ARG A 286 11.37 -7.26 -1.31
C ARG A 286 12.44 -6.41 -2.01
N ILE A 287 12.88 -6.82 -3.20
CA ILE A 287 13.86 -6.05 -3.99
C ILE A 287 13.29 -4.67 -4.31
N MET A 288 12.04 -4.58 -4.78
CA MET A 288 11.39 -3.30 -5.06
C MET A 288 11.24 -2.43 -3.80
N THR A 289 10.89 -3.03 -2.66
CA THR A 289 10.82 -2.30 -1.38
C THR A 289 12.17 -1.75 -0.96
N ILE A 290 13.24 -2.54 -1.13
CA ILE A 290 14.62 -2.09 -0.82
C ILE A 290 15.02 -0.95 -1.76
N ILE A 291 14.77 -1.07 -3.07
CA ILE A 291 15.07 -0.01 -4.04
C ILE A 291 14.34 1.28 -3.66
N ILE A 292 13.04 1.21 -3.37
CA ILE A 292 12.25 2.37 -2.94
C ILE A 292 12.82 2.95 -1.64
N ALA A 293 13.16 2.11 -0.65
CA ALA A 293 13.74 2.57 0.61
C ALA A 293 15.09 3.27 0.40
N VAL A 294 15.96 2.71 -0.44
CA VAL A 294 17.26 3.33 -0.79
C VAL A 294 17.05 4.65 -1.52
N CYS A 295 16.17 4.71 -2.50
CA CYS A 295 15.83 5.96 -3.20
C CYS A 295 15.31 7.02 -2.23
N LEU A 296 14.48 6.64 -1.26
CA LEU A 296 13.97 7.55 -0.24
C LEU A 296 15.07 8.05 0.71
N VAL A 297 15.95 7.16 1.17
CA VAL A 297 17.07 7.52 2.06
C VAL A 297 18.06 8.46 1.37
N VAL A 298 18.28 8.28 0.06
CA VAL A 298 19.23 9.12 -0.71
C VAL A 298 18.58 10.46 -1.12
N ALA A 299 17.33 10.45 -1.57
CA ALA A 299 16.67 11.65 -2.09
C ALA A 299 16.07 12.56 -1.00
N LEU A 300 15.57 11.99 0.11
CA LEU A 300 14.92 12.76 1.18
C LEU A 300 15.83 13.81 1.84
N PRO A 301 17.07 13.50 2.25
CA PRO A 301 17.90 14.48 2.92
C PRO A 301 18.21 15.70 2.07
N SER A 302 18.57 15.50 0.79
CA SER A 302 18.87 16.61 -0.13
C SER A 302 17.62 17.46 -0.42
N SER A 303 16.47 16.81 -0.57
CA SER A 303 15.21 17.49 -0.87
C SER A 303 14.63 18.22 0.33
N ILE A 304 14.75 17.64 1.52
CA ILE A 304 14.36 18.32 2.77
C ILE A 304 15.26 19.50 3.02
N SER A 305 16.58 19.37 2.81
CA SER A 305 17.52 20.47 3.02
C SER A 305 17.30 21.61 2.04
N SER A 306 17.02 21.32 0.75
CA SER A 306 16.70 22.37 -0.23
C SER A 306 15.37 23.06 0.10
N TRP A 307 14.33 22.29 0.45
CA TRP A 307 13.05 22.85 0.87
C TRP A 307 13.16 23.71 2.14
N LEU A 308 13.93 23.24 3.15
CA LEU A 308 14.16 24.03 4.36
C LEU A 308 14.90 25.33 4.04
N ARG A 309 15.89 25.29 3.14
CA ARG A 309 16.58 26.52 2.68
C ARG A 309 15.61 27.48 1.99
N GLU A 310 14.73 26.99 1.12
CA GLU A 310 13.75 27.81 0.44
C GLU A 310 12.72 28.41 1.40
N VAL A 311 12.25 27.65 2.40
CA VAL A 311 11.34 28.15 3.44
C VAL A 311 12.06 29.19 4.31
N ASP A 312 13.32 28.95 4.67
CA ASP A 312 14.13 29.87 5.43
C ASP A 312 14.38 31.17 4.64
N ALA A 313 14.74 31.06 3.35
CA ALA A 313 14.95 32.22 2.47
C ALA A 313 13.67 33.09 2.35
N ARG A 314 12.52 32.47 2.13
CA ARG A 314 11.24 33.20 2.08
C ARG A 314 10.88 33.86 3.41
N THR A 315 11.23 33.24 4.53
CA THR A 315 11.00 33.82 5.85
C THR A 315 11.94 35.01 6.09
N THR A 316 13.20 34.89 5.66
CA THR A 316 14.20 35.96 5.76
C THR A 316 13.79 37.13 4.87
N LEU A 317 13.38 36.88 3.63
CA LEU A 317 12.87 37.91 2.71
C LEU A 317 11.72 38.69 3.34
N ARG A 318 10.72 38.01 3.88
CA ARG A 318 9.57 38.68 4.53
C ARG A 318 9.98 39.58 5.70
N VAL A 319 10.93 39.12 6.53
CA VAL A 319 11.42 39.91 7.65
C VAL A 319 12.23 41.12 7.18
N LEU A 320 12.93 40.98 6.07
CA LEU A 320 13.71 42.07 5.47
C LEU A 320 12.84 43.08 4.72
N GLU A 321 11.82 42.62 3.98
CA GLU A 321 10.82 43.47 3.29
C GLU A 321 10.01 44.35 4.25
N GLU A 322 9.89 43.96 5.53
CA GLU A 322 9.27 44.82 6.56
C GLU A 322 10.11 46.04 6.92
N HIS A 323 11.41 46.03 6.54
CA HIS A 323 12.35 47.07 6.92
C HIS A 323 13.01 47.76 5.72
N TYR A 324 12.98 47.11 4.56
CA TYR A 324 13.67 47.58 3.34
C TYR A 324 12.77 47.33 2.12
N ASP A 325 12.65 48.34 1.26
CA ASP A 325 11.90 48.26 0.03
C ASP A 325 12.78 47.68 -1.12
N ASP A 326 12.17 46.96 -2.05
CA ASP A 326 12.77 46.49 -3.31
C ASP A 326 14.06 45.67 -3.18
N ILE A 327 14.08 44.70 -2.26
CA ILE A 327 15.22 43.80 -2.05
C ILE A 327 14.97 42.39 -2.63
N GLU A 328 16.05 41.79 -3.17
CA GLU A 328 16.06 40.41 -3.63
C GLU A 328 17.09 39.60 -2.82
N ILE A 329 16.70 38.42 -2.35
CA ILE A 329 17.64 37.50 -1.72
C ILE A 329 18.42 36.76 -2.80
N VAL A 330 19.71 37.01 -2.87
CA VAL A 330 20.63 36.34 -3.79
C VAL A 330 20.95 34.93 -3.33
N ASP A 331 21.33 34.79 -2.05
CA ASP A 331 21.59 33.46 -1.45
C ASP A 331 21.56 33.53 0.09
N THR A 332 21.45 32.36 0.75
CA THR A 332 21.43 32.25 2.21
C THR A 332 22.31 31.09 2.66
N PHE A 333 23.22 31.37 3.59
CA PHE A 333 24.16 30.42 4.15
C PHE A 333 23.90 30.18 5.64
N TRP A 334 24.18 28.96 6.04
CA TRP A 334 24.12 28.54 7.42
C TRP A 334 25.51 28.08 7.87
N PHE A 335 25.99 28.64 8.95
CA PHE A 335 27.24 28.24 9.57
C PHE A 335 27.05 28.07 11.08
N ARG A 336 28.01 27.46 11.75
CA ARG A 336 27.96 27.28 13.18
C ARG A 336 29.15 27.97 13.81
N VAL A 337 28.91 28.83 14.82
CA VAL A 337 29.89 29.40 15.69
C VAL A 337 29.55 28.94 17.10
N ASP A 338 30.50 28.41 17.84
CA ASP A 338 30.31 27.87 19.20
C ASP A 338 29.11 26.93 19.33
N GLY A 339 28.88 26.09 18.33
CA GLY A 339 27.76 25.16 18.28
C GLY A 339 26.39 25.81 18.02
N LYS A 340 26.29 27.13 17.93
CA LYS A 340 25.09 27.87 17.57
C LYS A 340 25.00 28.03 16.06
N ARG A 341 23.81 27.83 15.51
CA ARG A 341 23.53 28.02 14.09
C ARG A 341 23.31 29.49 13.81
N ASN A 342 24.12 30.06 12.92
CA ASN A 342 24.02 31.44 12.43
C ASN A 342 23.57 31.42 10.97
N GLU A 343 22.92 32.48 10.53
CA GLU A 343 22.45 32.69 9.18
C GLU A 343 23.12 33.92 8.62
N LEU A 344 23.61 33.79 7.38
CA LEU A 344 24.14 34.88 6.60
C LEU A 344 23.38 34.92 5.29
N THR A 345 22.74 36.03 5.00
CA THR A 345 21.90 36.22 3.80
C THR A 345 22.47 37.31 2.94
N PHE A 346 22.65 37.04 1.66
CA PHE A 346 23.01 38.01 0.65
C PHE A 346 21.78 38.59 0.00
N ILE A 347 21.72 39.90 -0.05
CA ILE A 347 20.59 40.65 -0.54
C ILE A 347 21.11 41.60 -1.62
N ALA A 348 20.48 41.64 -2.75
CA ALA A 348 20.75 42.64 -3.79
C ALA A 348 19.61 43.67 -3.84
N GLU A 349 19.95 44.92 -4.06
CA GLU A 349 19.02 46.00 -4.32
C GLU A 349 19.07 46.37 -5.80
N ASP A 350 17.95 46.85 -6.34
CA ASP A 350 17.90 47.40 -7.70
C ASP A 350 18.74 48.68 -7.73
N GLY A 351 19.98 48.56 -8.23
CA GLY A 351 20.96 49.67 -8.24
C GLY A 351 22.40 49.24 -7.98
N GLY A 352 22.67 47.92 -7.81
CA GLY A 352 24.03 47.38 -7.76
C GLY A 352 24.70 47.37 -6.38
N ALA A 353 23.98 47.61 -5.30
CA ALA A 353 24.49 47.43 -3.95
C ALA A 353 24.22 45.98 -3.48
N LEU A 354 25.26 45.37 -2.89
CA LEU A 354 25.16 44.07 -2.22
C LEU A 354 25.15 44.24 -0.72
N TYR A 355 24.10 43.76 -0.08
CA TYR A 355 23.98 43.81 1.35
C TYR A 355 24.23 42.44 1.93
N LEU A 356 24.83 42.43 3.11
CA LEU A 356 24.98 41.25 3.92
C LEU A 356 24.11 41.40 5.15
N GLY A 357 23.18 40.52 5.32
CA GLY A 357 22.23 40.55 6.42
C GLY A 357 21.96 39.16 7.00
N GLY A 358 21.25 39.16 8.07
CA GLY A 358 20.77 37.91 8.68
C GLY A 358 19.59 38.18 9.58
N ARG A 359 18.86 37.15 9.88
CA ARG A 359 17.78 37.21 10.86
C ARG A 359 18.25 36.63 12.18
N TYR A 360 17.75 37.21 13.23
CA TYR A 360 17.99 36.74 14.60
C TYR A 360 16.67 36.78 15.37
N ARG A 361 16.64 36.09 16.51
CA ARG A 361 15.52 36.25 17.44
C ARG A 361 15.91 37.29 18.47
N ASP A 362 15.05 38.29 18.63
CA ASP A 362 15.20 39.31 19.66
C ASP A 362 14.97 38.75 21.07
N GLU A 363 15.10 39.61 22.07
CA GLU A 363 14.90 39.25 23.48
C GLU A 363 13.47 38.75 23.78
N ASN A 364 12.50 39.10 22.95
CA ASN A 364 11.09 38.68 23.06
C ASN A 364 10.82 37.37 22.31
N GLY A 365 11.82 36.85 21.58
CA GLY A 365 11.72 35.66 20.76
C GLY A 365 11.07 35.89 19.40
N GLU A 366 10.86 37.14 19.00
CA GLU A 366 10.37 37.52 17.67
C GLU A 366 11.50 37.53 16.66
N TRP A 367 11.18 37.26 15.38
CA TRP A 367 12.15 37.33 14.29
C TRP A 367 12.41 38.79 13.91
N SER A 368 13.69 39.18 13.96
CA SER A 368 14.17 40.47 13.49
C SER A 368 15.30 40.26 12.47
N ALA A 369 15.58 41.26 11.67
CA ALA A 369 16.66 41.28 10.70
C ALA A 369 17.61 42.39 10.96
N SER A 370 18.91 42.18 10.65
CA SER A 370 19.94 43.20 10.63
C SER A 370 20.72 43.14 9.34
N ILE A 371 21.05 44.29 8.80
CA ILE A 371 22.07 44.42 7.76
C ILE A 371 23.38 44.67 8.46
N TYR A 372 24.37 43.81 8.21
CA TYR A 372 25.68 43.87 8.86
C TYR A 372 26.72 44.60 8.03
N ALA A 373 26.60 44.54 6.70
CA ALA A 373 27.52 45.18 5.79
C ALA A 373 26.82 45.56 4.49
N VAL A 374 27.25 46.66 3.92
CA VAL A 374 26.82 47.13 2.57
C VAL A 374 28.08 47.21 1.72
N CYS A 375 28.01 46.59 0.54
CA CYS A 375 29.06 46.73 -0.47
C CYS A 375 28.45 47.44 -1.69
N ASP A 376 28.85 48.69 -1.87
CA ASP A 376 28.58 49.40 -3.15
C ASP A 376 29.61 48.90 -4.17
N LEU A 377 29.12 48.24 -5.22
CA LEU A 377 29.96 47.69 -6.28
C LEU A 377 30.72 48.79 -7.05
N SER A 378 30.32 50.04 -6.92
CA SER A 378 31.03 51.22 -7.50
C SER A 378 32.25 51.64 -6.68
N GLU A 379 32.34 51.25 -5.42
CA GLU A 379 33.45 51.63 -4.51
C GLU A 379 34.58 50.59 -4.48
N LEU A 380 34.56 49.59 -5.32
CA LEU A 380 35.61 48.59 -5.39
C LEU A 380 36.90 49.22 -5.89
N ASP A 381 38.04 48.84 -5.26
CA ASP A 381 39.37 49.32 -5.63
C ASP A 381 39.74 48.92 -7.08
N GLU A 382 40.86 49.43 -7.60
CA GLU A 382 41.33 49.13 -8.97
C GLU A 382 41.58 47.63 -9.20
N ASN A 383 41.69 46.83 -8.14
CA ASN A 383 41.83 45.37 -8.19
C ASN A 383 40.47 44.62 -7.97
N GLY A 384 39.39 45.35 -7.82
CA GLY A 384 38.08 44.78 -7.56
C GLY A 384 37.94 44.15 -6.19
N ARG A 385 38.65 44.62 -5.21
CA ARG A 385 38.63 44.12 -3.85
C ARG A 385 37.88 45.07 -2.92
N PHE A 386 36.99 44.52 -2.17
CA PHE A 386 36.37 45.15 -1.01
C PHE A 386 36.53 44.27 0.19
N VAL A 387 37.06 44.82 1.28
CA VAL A 387 37.26 44.07 2.55
C VAL A 387 36.50 44.80 3.64
N GLN A 388 35.50 44.16 4.18
CA GLN A 388 34.83 44.67 5.37
C GLN A 388 34.93 43.66 6.51
N ALA A 389 35.44 44.08 7.65
CA ALA A 389 35.40 43.30 8.87
C ALA A 389 34.04 43.52 9.52
N PHE A 390 33.36 42.44 9.85
CA PHE A 390 32.15 42.56 10.61
C PHE A 390 32.22 41.70 11.86
N SER A 391 31.67 42.22 12.95
CA SER A 391 31.69 41.54 14.23
C SER A 391 30.28 41.27 14.70
N ASN A 392 29.99 40.05 15.05
CA ASN A 392 28.73 39.64 15.68
C ASN A 392 29.08 39.03 17.05
N HIS A 393 28.86 39.79 18.15
CA HIS A 393 29.02 39.34 19.53
C HIS A 393 30.29 38.50 19.80
N ASP A 394 31.46 39.11 19.75
CA ASP A 394 32.78 38.53 20.03
C ASP A 394 33.47 37.75 18.89
N ASN A 395 32.83 37.56 17.76
CA ASN A 395 33.47 36.94 16.57
C ASN A 395 33.65 37.97 15.46
N VAL A 396 34.86 38.07 14.94
CA VAL A 396 35.17 38.94 13.79
C VAL A 396 35.30 38.09 12.56
N ALA A 397 34.35 38.27 11.60
CA ALA A 397 34.48 37.71 10.28
C ALA A 397 35.02 38.74 9.32
N ARG A 398 35.98 38.38 8.48
CA ARG A 398 36.44 39.19 7.36
C ARG A 398 35.82 38.67 6.10
N LEU A 399 35.12 39.52 5.40
CA LEU A 399 34.50 39.20 4.12
C LEU A 399 35.32 39.85 3.02
N TYR A 400 35.76 39.05 2.07
CA TYR A 400 36.49 39.48 0.90
C TYR A 400 35.60 39.35 -0.31
N PHE A 401 35.32 40.47 -0.99
CA PHE A 401 34.60 40.49 -2.24
C PHE A 401 35.62 40.67 -3.36
N HIS A 402 35.62 39.76 -4.30
CA HIS A 402 36.43 39.84 -5.52
C HIS A 402 35.53 39.87 -6.75
N VAL A 403 35.72 40.86 -7.59
CA VAL A 403 35.00 41.03 -8.83
C VAL A 403 35.87 40.54 -10.00
N ASN A 404 35.28 39.76 -10.91
CA ASN A 404 35.88 39.32 -12.16
C ASN A 404 37.20 38.51 -12.11
N SER A 405 37.59 37.94 -11.00
CA SER A 405 38.73 37.04 -10.98
C SER A 405 38.26 35.57 -11.12
N GLU A 406 38.71 34.88 -12.16
CA GLU A 406 38.49 33.44 -12.32
C GLU A 406 39.25 32.64 -11.24
N TYR A 407 40.30 33.24 -10.63
CA TYR A 407 41.14 32.61 -9.63
C TYR A 407 41.54 33.63 -8.56
N VAL A 408 40.94 33.46 -7.40
CA VAL A 408 41.52 34.01 -6.18
C VAL A 408 42.44 32.96 -5.64
N ASN A 409 43.78 33.23 -5.58
CA ASN A 409 44.71 32.43 -4.80
C ASN A 409 44.39 32.70 -3.34
N ILE A 410 43.60 31.88 -2.76
CA ILE A 410 43.33 31.85 -1.34
C ILE A 410 44.37 30.92 -0.76
N ASP A 411 45.09 31.36 0.23
CA ASP A 411 45.89 30.45 1.03
C ASP A 411 44.92 29.49 1.71
N GLU A 412 44.93 28.23 1.27
CA GLU A 412 43.92 27.22 1.64
C GLU A 412 43.88 26.95 3.15
N ASP A 413 44.91 27.45 3.88
CA ASP A 413 45.02 27.28 5.32
C ASP A 413 44.34 28.40 6.13
N GLU A 414 43.91 29.51 5.52
CA GLU A 414 43.41 30.68 6.25
C GLU A 414 41.98 31.12 5.89
N ALA A 415 41.36 30.58 4.85
CA ALA A 415 40.03 31.05 4.41
C ALA A 415 39.15 30.01 3.72
N LEU A 416 37.88 29.96 4.06
CA LEU A 416 36.87 29.12 3.44
C LEU A 416 36.15 29.88 2.31
N LEU A 417 36.17 29.32 1.11
CA LEU A 417 35.36 29.80 -0.01
C LEU A 417 33.88 29.59 0.28
N PHE A 418 33.10 30.66 0.41
CA PHE A 418 31.67 30.57 0.69
C PHE A 418 30.80 30.42 -0.53
N GLY A 419 31.15 31.08 -1.63
CA GLY A 419 30.40 30.94 -2.87
C GLY A 419 30.82 31.95 -3.95
N ARG A 420 30.31 31.70 -5.15
CA ARG A 420 30.43 32.62 -6.28
C ARG A 420 29.03 33.01 -6.74
N TYR A 421 28.82 34.31 -6.87
CA TYR A 421 27.52 34.87 -7.23
C TYR A 421 27.63 35.69 -8.49
N TYR A 422 26.58 35.72 -9.29
CA TYR A 422 26.46 36.58 -10.44
C TYR A 422 25.44 37.67 -10.10
N VAL A 423 25.93 38.87 -9.89
CA VAL A 423 25.12 40.03 -9.53
C VAL A 423 25.54 41.21 -10.41
N ASP A 424 24.58 41.86 -11.03
CA ASP A 424 24.77 43.00 -11.89
C ASP A 424 25.87 42.81 -12.97
N GLU A 425 25.74 41.71 -13.74
CA GLU A 425 26.70 41.33 -14.79
C GLU A 425 28.13 40.99 -14.30
N ARG A 426 28.35 40.86 -13.00
CA ARG A 426 29.66 40.60 -12.38
C ARG A 426 29.64 39.32 -11.53
N PHE A 427 30.77 38.61 -11.53
CA PHE A 427 30.99 37.49 -10.58
C PHE A 427 31.58 38.02 -9.30
N ILE A 428 30.91 37.76 -8.18
CA ILE A 428 31.35 38.08 -6.83
C ILE A 428 31.73 36.77 -6.11
N THR A 429 32.95 36.73 -5.64
CA THR A 429 33.43 35.61 -4.81
C THR A 429 33.47 36.05 -3.35
N VAL A 430 32.82 35.30 -2.46
CA VAL A 430 32.77 35.57 -1.04
C VAL A 430 33.63 34.56 -0.29
N ILE A 431 34.51 35.05 0.54
CA ILE A 431 35.45 34.27 1.30
C ILE A 431 35.30 34.65 2.78
N ILE A 432 35.29 33.67 3.67
CA ILE A 432 35.28 33.84 5.11
C ILE A 432 36.63 33.36 5.69
N ASP A 433 37.20 34.14 6.59
CA ASP A 433 38.39 33.81 7.33
C ASP A 433 38.14 32.60 8.28
N ASP A 434 38.99 31.58 8.18
CA ASP A 434 38.80 30.32 8.92
C ASP A 434 38.96 30.47 10.44
N ASP A 435 39.68 31.49 10.91
CA ASP A 435 39.83 31.82 12.33
C ASP A 435 38.49 32.09 13.05
N VAL A 436 37.40 32.29 12.28
CA VAL A 436 36.07 32.59 12.81
C VAL A 436 35.21 31.35 12.94
N LEU A 437 35.57 30.26 12.30
CA LEU A 437 34.78 29.03 12.25
C LEU A 437 35.26 27.95 13.23
N GLY A 438 36.28 28.27 14.04
CA GLY A 438 36.95 27.43 15.03
C GLY A 438 36.08 26.77 16.09
#